data_c77e663f8e2a8d7df26c9d3ccf51c09c
#
_entry.id   c77e663f8e2a8d7df26c9d3ccf51c09c
#
_cell.length_a   1.000
_cell.length_b   1.000
_cell.length_c   1.000
_cell.angle_alpha   90.00
_cell.angle_beta   90.00
_cell.angle_gamma   90.00
#
_symmetry.space_group_name_H-M   'P 1'
#
loop_
_entity.id
_entity.type
_entity.pdbx_description
1 polymer ?
#
loop_
_entity_poly.entity_id
_entity_poly.type
_entity_poly.pdbx_seq_one_letter_code
_entity_poly.pdbx_strand_id
1 'polypeptide(L)'
;MNAGPLTASTTADIDANVSEVFCSVQGEGPYVGVRQAFVRFTGCNLRCSYCDTPVGKEESCRFEEIPGSGVFSQPDNPLSVTDIARMVSSYGKIHSVSLTGGEPLMHAGFISGLELASPLYLESNMTLPQMAKRIKDKVSYVAGDVKLLPPSAVDDMDLHLENTIECFRTLKATRDRDCFCKVVVTKDTAADDVEGMIGAIAGYISCAVLQPVSQKELLPEPGYLLGLQERMLDHVNTRIIPQTHKMWGCL
;
A
#
# COMPACT_ATOMS: atom_id res chain seq x y z
N MET A 1 -4.59 -35.85 -33.43
CA MET A 1 -4.16 -34.44 -33.51
C MET A 1 -3.90 -33.99 -32.05
N ASN A 2 -2.63 -33.94 -31.69
CA ASN A 2 -2.21 -33.59 -30.33
C ASN A 2 -2.20 -32.07 -30.19
N ALA A 3 -3.04 -31.55 -29.31
CA ALA A 3 -2.92 -30.18 -28.83
C ALA A 3 -1.75 -30.13 -27.85
N GLY A 4 -0.68 -29.44 -28.24
CA GLY A 4 0.47 -29.20 -27.36
C GLY A 4 0.11 -28.27 -26.20
N PRO A 5 0.86 -28.31 -25.08
CA PRO A 5 0.59 -27.47 -23.93
C PRO A 5 0.83 -26.01 -24.27
N LEU A 6 -0.16 -25.16 -23.94
CA LEU A 6 0.00 -23.71 -23.95
C LEU A 6 1.09 -23.33 -22.95
N THR A 7 2.28 -23.02 -23.45
CA THR A 7 3.33 -22.38 -22.65
C THR A 7 2.85 -20.97 -22.28
N ALA A 8 2.54 -20.75 -21.01
CA ALA A 8 2.30 -19.42 -20.47
C ALA A 8 3.57 -18.59 -20.72
N SER A 9 3.44 -17.60 -21.60
CA SER A 9 4.48 -16.59 -21.83
C SER A 9 4.65 -15.78 -20.54
N THR A 10 5.77 -15.95 -19.86
CA THR A 10 6.19 -15.13 -18.71
C THR A 10 6.91 -13.88 -19.20
N THR A 11 6.31 -13.11 -20.10
CA THR A 11 6.75 -11.73 -20.32
C THR A 11 6.23 -10.92 -19.14
N ALA A 12 7.14 -10.36 -18.30
CA ALA A 12 6.79 -9.34 -17.34
C ALA A 12 6.08 -8.21 -18.11
N ASP A 13 4.99 -7.67 -17.57
CA ASP A 13 4.37 -6.47 -18.10
C ASP A 13 5.42 -5.36 -18.04
N ILE A 14 5.89 -4.89 -19.19
CA ILE A 14 7.03 -3.98 -19.31
C ILE A 14 6.60 -2.56 -18.94
N ASP A 15 5.30 -2.27 -19.00
CA ASP A 15 4.70 -0.95 -18.85
C ASP A 15 3.57 -0.94 -17.83
N ALA A 16 3.39 0.21 -17.14
CA ALA A 16 2.29 0.43 -16.20
C ALA A 16 1.71 1.84 -16.32
N ASN A 17 0.41 1.97 -16.04
CA ASN A 17 -0.21 3.28 -15.88
C ASN A 17 0.08 3.81 -14.47
N VAL A 18 0.73 4.97 -14.42
CA VAL A 18 1.16 5.65 -13.19
C VAL A 18 0.53 7.04 -13.16
N SER A 19 -0.15 7.39 -12.08
CA SER A 19 -0.74 8.72 -11.93
C SER A 19 0.27 9.76 -11.50
N GLU A 20 1.17 9.41 -10.58
CA GLU A 20 2.14 10.34 -10.03
C GLU A 20 3.48 9.66 -9.70
N VAL A 21 4.57 10.41 -9.91
CA VAL A 21 5.89 10.11 -9.35
C VAL A 21 6.43 11.38 -8.69
N PHE A 22 6.68 11.32 -7.38
CA PHE A 22 7.17 12.45 -6.60
C PHE A 22 8.07 11.99 -5.45
N CYS A 23 8.81 12.90 -4.83
CA CYS A 23 9.61 12.63 -3.65
C CYS A 23 9.12 13.47 -2.48
N SER A 24 8.76 12.79 -1.38
CA SER A 24 8.23 13.42 -0.18
C SER A 24 8.68 12.68 1.08
N VAL A 25 8.00 12.91 2.19
CA VAL A 25 8.18 12.16 3.44
C VAL A 25 7.05 11.16 3.63
N GLN A 26 7.36 9.96 4.11
CA GLN A 26 6.32 9.01 4.53
C GLN A 26 5.51 9.61 5.68
N GLY A 27 4.21 9.73 5.49
CA GLY A 27 3.30 10.34 6.46
C GLY A 27 2.50 9.35 7.28
N GLU A 28 2.71 8.05 7.10
CA GLU A 28 1.90 6.99 7.70
C GLU A 28 2.75 5.84 8.24
N GLY A 29 2.19 5.10 9.18
CA GLY A 29 2.83 3.90 9.72
C GLY A 29 4.12 4.17 10.50
N PRO A 30 4.90 3.12 10.81
CA PRO A 30 6.08 3.23 11.66
C PRO A 30 7.26 3.98 11.01
N TYR A 31 7.17 4.25 9.71
CA TYR A 31 8.20 4.94 8.92
C TYR A 31 7.90 6.43 8.68
N VAL A 32 7.03 7.03 9.49
CA VAL A 32 6.75 8.47 9.46
C VAL A 32 8.03 9.28 9.49
N GLY A 33 8.17 10.23 8.55
CA GLY A 33 9.30 11.17 8.48
C GLY A 33 10.47 10.70 7.61
N VAL A 34 10.52 9.43 7.15
CA VAL A 34 11.58 9.02 6.22
C VAL A 34 11.30 9.58 4.83
N ARG A 35 12.37 9.98 4.13
CA ARG A 35 12.29 10.48 2.77
C ARG A 35 12.09 9.33 1.79
N GLN A 36 11.03 9.37 0.98
CA GLN A 36 10.69 8.35 -0.02
C GLN A 36 10.43 8.96 -1.39
N ALA A 37 10.72 8.18 -2.45
CA ALA A 37 10.08 8.40 -3.74
C ALA A 37 8.76 7.62 -3.74
N PHE A 38 7.70 8.23 -4.23
CA PHE A 38 6.38 7.63 -4.37
C PHE A 38 6.09 7.37 -5.85
N VAL A 39 5.71 6.16 -6.17
CA VAL A 39 5.19 5.75 -7.47
C VAL A 39 3.73 5.34 -7.26
N ARG A 40 2.81 6.20 -7.69
CA ARG A 40 1.38 6.02 -7.51
C ARG A 40 0.76 5.42 -8.76
N PHE A 41 0.40 4.14 -8.69
CA PHE A 41 -0.27 3.44 -9.79
C PHE A 41 -1.74 3.83 -9.92
N THR A 42 -2.28 3.70 -11.13
CA THR A 42 -3.72 3.84 -11.39
C THR A 42 -4.44 2.49 -11.23
N GLY A 43 -5.75 2.55 -11.01
CA GLY A 43 -6.60 1.36 -10.90
C GLY A 43 -6.57 0.69 -9.52
N CYS A 44 -7.71 0.18 -9.11
CA CYS A 44 -7.88 -0.57 -7.87
C CYS A 44 -8.95 -1.65 -8.06
N ASN A 45 -8.76 -2.78 -7.41
CA ASN A 45 -9.74 -3.87 -7.36
C ASN A 45 -10.83 -3.68 -6.30
N LEU A 46 -10.71 -2.64 -5.45
CA LEU A 46 -11.71 -2.27 -4.45
C LEU A 46 -12.32 -0.89 -4.77
N ARG A 47 -13.49 -0.61 -4.16
CA ARG A 47 -14.22 0.67 -4.25
C ARG A 47 -14.58 1.15 -2.86
N CYS A 48 -13.58 1.58 -2.10
CA CYS A 48 -13.77 2.07 -0.73
C CYS A 48 -14.49 3.44 -0.76
N SER A 49 -15.50 3.62 0.08
CA SER A 49 -16.29 4.87 0.16
C SER A 49 -15.49 6.09 0.63
N TYR A 50 -14.38 5.86 1.32
CA TYR A 50 -13.46 6.89 1.84
C TYR A 50 -12.17 7.01 1.00
N CYS A 51 -12.13 6.44 -0.22
CA CYS A 51 -10.96 6.51 -1.08
C CYS A 51 -10.71 7.94 -1.55
N ASP A 52 -9.49 8.41 -1.40
CA ASP A 52 -9.04 9.73 -1.86
C ASP A 52 -8.20 9.66 -3.14
N THR A 53 -8.00 8.45 -3.69
CA THR A 53 -7.20 8.23 -4.90
C THR A 53 -8.11 8.02 -6.12
N PRO A 54 -7.90 8.76 -7.23
CA PRO A 54 -8.61 8.50 -8.49
C PRO A 54 -8.31 7.10 -9.03
N VAL A 55 -9.34 6.36 -9.45
CA VAL A 55 -9.20 4.98 -9.95
C VAL A 55 -9.20 4.85 -11.47
N GLY A 56 -9.34 5.97 -12.21
CA GLY A 56 -9.36 6.00 -13.68
C GLY A 56 -7.96 5.79 -14.29
N LYS A 57 -7.92 5.37 -15.57
CA LYS A 57 -6.68 5.46 -16.35
C LYS A 57 -6.43 6.92 -16.69
N GLU A 58 -5.18 7.35 -16.55
CA GLU A 58 -4.74 8.69 -16.89
C GLU A 58 -3.88 8.65 -18.16
N GLU A 59 -4.05 9.61 -19.05
CA GLU A 59 -3.28 9.69 -20.31
C GLU A 59 -1.82 10.04 -20.07
N SER A 60 -1.53 10.75 -18.95
CA SER A 60 -0.18 11.15 -18.55
C SER A 60 0.06 10.95 -17.06
N CYS A 61 1.33 10.80 -16.69
CA CYS A 61 1.79 10.76 -15.32
C CYS A 61 2.20 12.16 -14.85
N ARG A 62 1.87 12.54 -13.62
CA ARG A 62 2.40 13.77 -12.99
C ARG A 62 3.75 13.46 -12.37
N PHE A 63 4.82 13.98 -12.95
CA PHE A 63 6.18 13.80 -12.41
C PHE A 63 6.72 15.10 -11.82
N GLU A 64 6.97 15.10 -10.50
CA GLU A 64 7.60 16.22 -9.80
C GLU A 64 9.12 16.05 -9.86
N GLU A 65 9.79 16.77 -10.77
CA GLU A 65 11.23 16.63 -10.97
C GLU A 65 12.03 17.15 -9.77
N ILE A 66 11.60 18.28 -9.19
CA ILE A 66 12.24 18.90 -8.02
C ILE A 66 11.34 18.71 -6.80
N PRO A 67 11.74 17.89 -5.82
CA PRO A 67 10.93 17.59 -4.65
C PRO A 67 10.42 18.84 -3.91
N GLY A 68 9.12 18.88 -3.67
CA GLY A 68 8.45 19.95 -2.94
C GLY A 68 8.28 21.26 -3.73
N SER A 69 8.57 21.26 -5.03
CA SER A 69 8.37 22.43 -5.88
C SER A 69 6.91 22.70 -6.25
N GLY A 70 6.09 21.65 -6.24
CA GLY A 70 4.72 21.70 -6.75
C GLY A 70 4.64 21.85 -8.28
N VAL A 71 5.77 21.74 -8.99
CA VAL A 71 5.84 21.85 -10.46
C VAL A 71 6.00 20.45 -11.05
N PHE A 72 5.06 20.09 -11.92
CA PHE A 72 4.97 18.75 -12.52
C PHE A 72 5.15 18.81 -14.03
N SER A 73 6.01 17.95 -14.58
CA SER A 73 5.96 17.54 -15.97
C SER A 73 4.91 16.41 -16.15
N GLN A 74 4.48 16.16 -17.37
CA GLN A 74 3.41 15.22 -17.69
C GLN A 74 3.83 14.25 -18.81
N PRO A 75 4.76 13.31 -18.54
CA PRO A 75 5.08 12.26 -19.50
C PRO A 75 3.86 11.36 -19.77
N ASP A 76 3.73 10.91 -21.02
CA ASP A 76 2.63 10.07 -21.47
C ASP A 76 2.66 8.68 -20.79
N ASN A 77 1.50 8.15 -20.46
CA ASN A 77 1.30 6.78 -20.03
C ASN A 77 1.09 5.82 -21.22
N PRO A 78 1.42 4.53 -21.09
CA PRO A 78 2.03 3.89 -19.93
C PRO A 78 3.53 4.14 -19.83
N LEU A 79 4.07 4.11 -18.60
CA LEU A 79 5.49 4.24 -18.32
C LEU A 79 6.17 2.88 -18.25
N SER A 80 7.40 2.80 -18.80
CA SER A 80 8.25 1.60 -18.69
C SER A 80 8.98 1.52 -17.34
N VAL A 81 9.49 0.33 -17.00
CA VAL A 81 10.36 0.15 -15.82
C VAL A 81 11.59 1.06 -15.86
N THR A 82 12.12 1.31 -17.07
CA THR A 82 13.27 2.21 -17.28
C THR A 82 12.91 3.67 -17.02
N ASP A 83 11.71 4.12 -17.39
CA ASP A 83 11.25 5.48 -17.11
C ASP A 83 11.13 5.70 -15.60
N ILE A 84 10.51 4.77 -14.88
CA ILE A 84 10.41 4.85 -13.42
C ILE A 84 11.79 4.83 -12.77
N ALA A 85 12.70 3.97 -13.22
CA ALA A 85 14.07 3.92 -12.68
C ALA A 85 14.80 5.26 -12.87
N ARG A 86 14.67 5.89 -14.05
CA ARG A 86 15.24 7.20 -14.34
C ARG A 86 14.65 8.30 -13.46
N MET A 87 13.31 8.37 -13.33
CA MET A 87 12.61 9.34 -12.50
C MET A 87 13.03 9.22 -11.02
N VAL A 88 13.00 8.01 -10.47
CA VAL A 88 13.37 7.73 -9.08
C VAL A 88 14.84 8.07 -8.82
N SER A 89 15.74 7.75 -9.75
CA SER A 89 17.17 8.02 -9.60
C SER A 89 17.50 9.51 -9.50
N SER A 90 16.66 10.38 -10.07
CA SER A 90 16.85 11.84 -10.02
C SER A 90 16.69 12.42 -8.61
N TYR A 91 16.01 11.71 -7.70
CA TYR A 91 15.77 12.19 -6.32
C TYR A 91 16.96 12.04 -5.36
N GLY A 92 18.01 11.34 -5.79
CA GLY A 92 19.22 11.16 -4.97
C GLY A 92 18.97 10.25 -3.77
N LYS A 93 19.34 10.70 -2.57
CA LYS A 93 19.26 9.87 -1.36
C LYS A 93 17.81 9.77 -0.84
N ILE A 94 17.25 8.59 -0.89
CA ILE A 94 15.94 8.24 -0.34
C ILE A 94 16.06 6.96 0.50
N HIS A 95 15.17 6.78 1.44
CA HIS A 95 15.09 5.56 2.26
C HIS A 95 14.61 4.37 1.43
N SER A 96 13.54 4.55 0.67
CA SER A 96 12.89 3.50 -0.13
C SER A 96 11.99 4.12 -1.19
N VAL A 97 11.51 3.29 -2.11
CA VAL A 97 10.53 3.65 -3.13
C VAL A 97 9.18 3.09 -2.72
N SER A 98 8.23 3.97 -2.39
CA SER A 98 6.86 3.59 -2.06
C SER A 98 6.08 3.31 -3.35
N LEU A 99 5.61 2.09 -3.48
CA LEU A 99 4.69 1.62 -4.50
C LEU A 99 3.29 1.71 -3.91
N THR A 100 2.52 2.67 -4.36
CA THR A 100 1.22 3.05 -3.77
C THR A 100 0.19 3.37 -4.87
N GLY A 101 -0.93 4.00 -4.55
CA GLY A 101 -1.90 4.48 -5.51
C GLY A 101 -3.24 3.80 -5.38
N GLY A 102 -3.80 3.26 -6.48
CA GLY A 102 -4.96 2.40 -6.43
C GLY A 102 -4.64 1.11 -5.69
N GLU A 103 -4.23 0.07 -6.43
CA GLU A 103 -3.67 -1.14 -5.83
C GLU A 103 -2.42 -1.59 -6.59
N PRO A 104 -1.22 -1.43 -6.02
CA PRO A 104 0.05 -1.80 -6.67
C PRO A 104 0.15 -3.27 -7.05
N LEU A 105 -0.46 -4.19 -6.30
CA LEU A 105 -0.45 -5.62 -6.62
C LEU A 105 -1.10 -5.94 -7.96
N MET A 106 -1.99 -5.10 -8.49
CA MET A 106 -2.52 -5.25 -9.87
C MET A 106 -1.41 -5.09 -10.92
N HIS A 107 -0.31 -4.43 -10.57
CA HIS A 107 0.86 -4.22 -11.42
C HIS A 107 2.05 -5.11 -11.03
N ALA A 108 1.79 -6.27 -10.40
CA ALA A 108 2.84 -7.17 -9.91
C ALA A 108 3.83 -7.64 -11.00
N GLY A 109 3.37 -7.78 -12.26
CA GLY A 109 4.23 -8.07 -13.40
C GLY A 109 5.27 -6.97 -13.63
N PHE A 110 4.82 -5.71 -13.67
CA PHE A 110 5.67 -4.53 -13.78
C PHE A 110 6.63 -4.41 -12.59
N ILE A 111 6.12 -4.53 -11.36
CA ILE A 111 6.93 -4.44 -10.13
C ILE A 111 8.03 -5.50 -10.11
N SER A 112 7.75 -6.72 -10.59
CA SER A 112 8.76 -7.77 -10.67
C SER A 112 9.94 -7.42 -11.58
N GLY A 113 9.72 -6.56 -12.57
CA GLY A 113 10.74 -6.05 -13.50
C GLY A 113 11.48 -4.81 -13.01
N LEU A 114 11.06 -4.16 -11.91
CA LEU A 114 11.75 -2.99 -11.39
C LEU A 114 13.11 -3.38 -10.78
N GLU A 115 14.17 -2.69 -11.24
CA GLU A 115 15.52 -2.79 -10.69
C GLU A 115 15.94 -1.38 -10.23
N LEU A 116 15.85 -1.13 -8.90
CA LEU A 116 16.13 0.16 -8.28
C LEU A 116 17.22 0.01 -7.22
N ALA A 117 18.03 1.05 -7.04
CA ALA A 117 19.10 1.05 -6.03
C ALA A 117 18.54 1.11 -4.59
N SER A 118 17.35 1.69 -4.42
CA SER A 118 16.70 1.80 -3.11
C SER A 118 15.69 0.65 -2.91
N PRO A 119 15.49 0.18 -1.66
CA PRO A 119 14.52 -0.86 -1.35
C PRO A 119 13.09 -0.49 -1.76
N LEU A 120 12.27 -1.48 -2.14
CA LEU A 120 10.86 -1.30 -2.43
C LEU A 120 10.02 -1.35 -1.13
N TYR A 121 9.09 -0.40 -1.03
CA TYR A 121 8.11 -0.28 0.03
C TYR A 121 6.71 -0.41 -0.60
N LEU A 122 5.99 -1.47 -0.27
CA LEU A 122 4.66 -1.76 -0.82
C LEU A 122 3.57 -1.22 0.11
N GLU A 123 2.67 -0.39 -0.41
CA GLU A 123 1.42 -0.01 0.25
C GLU A 123 0.25 -0.67 -0.47
N SER A 124 -0.36 -1.67 0.13
CA SER A 124 -1.35 -2.54 -0.53
C SER A 124 -2.58 -2.77 0.35
N ASN A 125 -3.74 -2.93 -0.29
CA ASN A 125 -4.97 -3.37 0.35
C ASN A 125 -4.98 -4.87 0.72
N MET A 126 -3.92 -5.59 0.39
CA MET A 126 -3.67 -6.99 0.78
C MET A 126 -4.77 -7.98 0.35
N THR A 127 -5.38 -7.81 -0.83
CA THR A 127 -6.47 -8.68 -1.29
C THR A 127 -6.12 -9.54 -2.50
N LEU A 128 -4.88 -9.48 -2.99
CA LEU A 128 -4.43 -10.17 -4.20
C LEU A 128 -3.25 -11.14 -3.91
N PRO A 129 -3.49 -12.27 -3.21
CA PRO A 129 -2.41 -13.15 -2.73
C PRO A 129 -1.57 -13.77 -3.84
N GLN A 130 -2.14 -14.04 -5.02
CA GLN A 130 -1.39 -14.58 -6.15
C GLN A 130 -0.41 -13.54 -6.72
N MET A 131 -0.78 -12.26 -6.70
CA MET A 131 0.08 -11.17 -7.12
C MET A 131 1.15 -10.87 -6.08
N ALA A 132 0.81 -10.95 -4.80
CA ALA A 132 1.76 -10.85 -3.69
C ALA A 132 2.89 -11.90 -3.81
N LYS A 133 2.57 -13.14 -4.19
CA LYS A 133 3.56 -14.21 -4.43
C LYS A 133 4.57 -13.87 -5.53
N ARG A 134 4.16 -13.11 -6.57
CA ARG A 134 5.06 -12.73 -7.67
C ARG A 134 6.14 -11.74 -7.27
N ILE A 135 5.88 -10.90 -6.26
CA ILE A 135 6.78 -9.81 -5.85
C ILE A 135 7.37 -9.99 -4.46
N LYS A 136 7.09 -11.10 -3.79
CA LYS A 136 7.51 -11.33 -2.39
C LYS A 136 9.02 -11.14 -2.17
N ASP A 137 9.84 -11.49 -3.14
CA ASP A 137 11.30 -11.42 -3.03
C ASP A 137 11.88 -10.05 -3.47
N LYS A 138 11.01 -9.13 -3.89
CA LYS A 138 11.36 -7.78 -4.34
C LYS A 138 11.13 -6.72 -3.27
N VAL A 139 10.19 -6.94 -2.35
CA VAL A 139 9.76 -5.92 -1.40
C VAL A 139 10.43 -6.11 -0.04
N SER A 140 11.01 -5.02 0.48
CA SER A 140 11.67 -4.98 1.79
C SER A 140 10.77 -4.43 2.89
N TYR A 141 9.77 -3.63 2.53
CA TYR A 141 8.80 -3.04 3.45
C TYR A 141 7.40 -3.27 2.92
N VAL A 142 6.48 -3.65 3.80
CA VAL A 142 5.07 -3.89 3.48
C VAL A 142 4.19 -3.16 4.48
N ALA A 143 3.46 -2.17 4.00
CA ALA A 143 2.36 -1.52 4.70
C ALA A 143 1.06 -2.15 4.20
N GLY A 144 0.59 -3.17 4.91
CA GLY A 144 -0.66 -3.86 4.58
C GLY A 144 -1.86 -3.11 5.17
N ASP A 145 -2.72 -2.61 4.31
CA ASP A 145 -3.89 -1.82 4.70
C ASP A 145 -5.11 -2.74 4.87
N VAL A 146 -5.46 -3.02 6.11
CA VAL A 146 -6.63 -3.84 6.43
C VAL A 146 -7.89 -3.02 6.17
N LYS A 147 -8.69 -3.47 5.20
CA LYS A 147 -9.95 -2.82 4.80
C LYS A 147 -11.12 -3.52 5.47
N LEU A 148 -11.59 -2.95 6.57
CA LEU A 148 -12.83 -3.35 7.24
C LEU A 148 -14.02 -2.77 6.44
N LEU A 149 -14.37 -3.44 5.35
CA LEU A 149 -15.43 -3.00 4.44
C LEU A 149 -16.80 -3.50 4.92
N PRO A 150 -17.89 -2.73 4.69
CA PRO A 150 -19.23 -3.27 4.93
C PRO A 150 -19.52 -4.43 3.95
N PRO A 151 -20.36 -5.41 4.34
CA PRO A 151 -20.67 -6.57 3.49
C PRO A 151 -21.18 -6.21 2.08
N SER A 152 -21.78 -5.04 1.93
CA SER A 152 -22.25 -4.54 0.63
C SER A 152 -21.15 -4.04 -0.31
N ALA A 153 -19.92 -3.93 0.15
CA ALA A 153 -18.79 -3.41 -0.63
C ALA A 153 -17.95 -4.50 -1.30
N VAL A 154 -18.19 -5.76 -0.98
CA VAL A 154 -17.51 -6.93 -1.56
C VAL A 154 -18.54 -8.02 -1.87
N ASP A 155 -18.29 -8.79 -2.93
CA ASP A 155 -19.20 -9.86 -3.36
C ASP A 155 -19.17 -11.06 -2.40
N ASP A 156 -18.03 -11.33 -1.78
CA ASP A 156 -17.81 -12.43 -0.84
C ASP A 156 -16.85 -11.96 0.28
N MET A 157 -17.41 -11.78 1.48
CA MET A 157 -16.67 -11.29 2.65
C MET A 157 -15.68 -12.33 3.18
N ASP A 158 -16.05 -13.60 3.19
CA ASP A 158 -15.18 -14.66 3.70
C ASP A 158 -13.94 -14.79 2.80
N LEU A 159 -14.14 -14.78 1.49
CA LEU A 159 -13.04 -14.78 0.53
C LEU A 159 -12.16 -13.52 0.64
N HIS A 160 -12.76 -12.35 0.91
CA HIS A 160 -12.01 -11.10 1.13
C HIS A 160 -11.08 -11.22 2.36
N LEU A 161 -11.59 -11.74 3.47
CA LEU A 161 -10.82 -11.96 4.69
C LEU A 161 -9.73 -13.03 4.49
N GLU A 162 -10.06 -14.16 3.85
CA GLU A 162 -9.10 -15.22 3.52
C GLU A 162 -7.95 -14.69 2.64
N ASN A 163 -8.27 -13.93 1.60
CA ASN A 163 -7.27 -13.31 0.72
C ASN A 163 -6.37 -12.34 1.47
N THR A 164 -6.93 -11.55 2.38
CA THR A 164 -6.18 -10.61 3.21
C THR A 164 -5.19 -11.36 4.11
N ILE A 165 -5.63 -12.37 4.82
CA ILE A 165 -4.77 -13.21 5.67
C ILE A 165 -3.67 -13.89 4.85
N GLU A 166 -4.00 -14.43 3.66
CA GLU A 166 -3.02 -15.10 2.79
C GLU A 166 -1.98 -14.11 2.21
N CYS A 167 -2.35 -12.86 1.93
CA CYS A 167 -1.41 -11.82 1.57
C CYS A 167 -0.42 -11.53 2.71
N PHE A 168 -0.92 -11.32 3.93
CA PHE A 168 -0.04 -11.12 5.10
C PHE A 168 0.86 -12.33 5.36
N ARG A 169 0.34 -13.56 5.23
CA ARG A 169 1.15 -14.78 5.34
C ARG A 169 2.27 -14.82 4.27
N THR A 170 1.95 -14.46 3.03
CA THR A 170 2.89 -14.45 1.89
C THR A 170 3.99 -13.41 2.07
N LEU A 171 3.63 -12.20 2.52
CA LEU A 171 4.50 -11.04 2.67
C LEU A 171 4.96 -10.82 4.11
N LYS A 172 4.86 -11.83 4.96
CA LYS A 172 5.14 -11.72 6.40
C LYS A 172 6.48 -11.07 6.72
N ALA A 173 6.55 -10.49 7.91
CA ALA A 173 7.80 -10.00 8.49
C ALA A 173 8.84 -11.13 8.59
N THR A 174 10.08 -10.81 8.21
CA THR A 174 11.24 -11.70 8.26
C THR A 174 12.44 -10.91 8.74
N ARG A 175 13.64 -11.51 8.74
CA ARG A 175 14.86 -10.76 9.02
C ARG A 175 15.14 -9.64 8.01
N ASP A 176 14.75 -9.84 6.73
CA ASP A 176 15.09 -8.97 5.61
C ASP A 176 13.87 -8.20 5.06
N ARG A 177 12.69 -8.41 5.65
CA ARG A 177 11.45 -7.71 5.31
C ARG A 177 10.73 -7.28 6.56
N ASP A 178 10.37 -6.00 6.65
CA ASP A 178 9.38 -5.52 7.60
C ASP A 178 7.98 -5.55 6.98
N CYS A 179 7.03 -6.10 7.72
CA CYS A 179 5.62 -6.11 7.35
C CYS A 179 4.81 -5.64 8.55
N PHE A 180 4.01 -4.61 8.38
CA PHE A 180 3.09 -4.12 9.39
C PHE A 180 1.71 -3.92 8.79
N CYS A 181 0.68 -3.91 9.64
CA CYS A 181 -0.66 -3.59 9.17
C CYS A 181 -1.07 -2.17 9.56
N LYS A 182 -1.91 -1.55 8.74
CA LYS A 182 -2.65 -0.33 9.02
C LYS A 182 -4.14 -0.63 9.06
N VAL A 183 -4.84 -0.05 10.03
CA VAL A 183 -6.30 -0.06 10.10
C VAL A 183 -6.77 1.39 10.24
N VAL A 184 -7.53 1.87 9.27
CA VAL A 184 -8.18 3.18 9.40
C VAL A 184 -9.31 3.07 10.40
N VAL A 185 -9.27 3.90 11.45
CA VAL A 185 -10.23 3.88 12.54
C VAL A 185 -11.10 5.14 12.50
N THR A 186 -12.41 4.93 12.44
CA THR A 186 -13.44 5.96 12.55
C THR A 186 -14.22 5.81 13.87
N LYS A 187 -15.09 6.75 14.18
CA LYS A 187 -16.01 6.65 15.32
C LYS A 187 -16.97 5.43 15.24
N ASP A 188 -17.19 4.92 14.02
CA ASP A 188 -18.13 3.82 13.75
C ASP A 188 -17.39 2.47 13.56
N THR A 189 -16.07 2.43 13.70
CA THR A 189 -15.27 1.20 13.58
C THR A 189 -15.58 0.27 14.74
N ALA A 190 -15.97 -0.97 14.46
CA ALA A 190 -16.24 -1.97 15.49
C ALA A 190 -14.92 -2.55 16.04
N ALA A 191 -14.75 -2.52 17.37
CA ALA A 191 -13.52 -3.01 18.01
C ALA A 191 -13.30 -4.51 17.79
N ASP A 192 -14.37 -5.30 17.78
CA ASP A 192 -14.30 -6.76 17.60
C ASP A 192 -13.82 -7.14 16.19
N ASP A 193 -14.21 -6.39 15.17
CA ASP A 193 -13.76 -6.61 13.78
C ASP A 193 -12.25 -6.32 13.65
N VAL A 194 -11.77 -5.23 14.29
CA VAL A 194 -10.34 -4.90 14.32
C VAL A 194 -9.56 -5.99 15.04
N GLU A 195 -10.01 -6.40 16.22
CA GLU A 195 -9.35 -7.43 17.02
C GLU A 195 -9.31 -8.77 16.31
N GLY A 196 -10.43 -9.20 15.73
CA GLY A 196 -10.54 -10.45 14.98
C GLY A 196 -9.52 -10.51 13.82
N MET A 197 -9.41 -9.43 13.06
CA MET A 197 -8.47 -9.36 11.95
C MET A 197 -7.02 -9.26 12.43
N ILE A 198 -6.71 -8.40 13.39
CA ILE A 198 -5.34 -8.27 13.92
C ILE A 198 -4.90 -9.59 14.57
N GLY A 199 -5.77 -10.24 15.35
CA GLY A 199 -5.48 -11.56 15.93
C GLY A 199 -5.14 -12.61 14.87
N ALA A 200 -5.86 -12.61 13.74
CA ALA A 200 -5.62 -13.57 12.65
C ALA A 200 -4.28 -13.34 11.92
N ILE A 201 -3.76 -12.13 11.90
CA ILE A 201 -2.52 -11.78 11.17
C ILE A 201 -1.32 -11.48 12.09
N ALA A 202 -1.50 -11.46 13.42
CA ALA A 202 -0.46 -11.06 14.40
C ALA A 202 0.88 -11.80 14.21
N GLY A 203 0.85 -13.09 13.85
CA GLY A 203 2.05 -13.87 13.57
C GLY A 203 2.80 -13.53 12.29
N TYR A 204 2.29 -12.61 11.48
CA TYR A 204 2.88 -12.24 10.19
C TYR A 204 3.42 -10.80 10.15
N ILE A 205 3.08 -9.97 11.14
CA ILE A 205 3.39 -8.54 11.19
C ILE A 205 4.31 -8.19 12.34
N SER A 206 5.10 -7.13 12.17
CA SER A 206 5.96 -6.57 13.21
C SER A 206 5.20 -5.66 14.19
N CYS A 207 4.18 -4.96 13.67
CA CYS A 207 3.29 -4.14 14.47
C CYS A 207 1.96 -3.88 13.75
N ALA A 208 0.95 -3.47 14.52
CA ALA A 208 -0.28 -2.89 14.03
C ALA A 208 -0.29 -1.37 14.20
N VAL A 209 -0.89 -0.66 13.26
CA VAL A 209 -1.08 0.79 13.31
C VAL A 209 -2.56 1.10 13.24
N LEU A 210 -3.11 1.63 14.32
CA LEU A 210 -4.43 2.24 14.34
C LEU A 210 -4.30 3.67 13.82
N GLN A 211 -4.83 3.93 12.64
CA GLN A 211 -4.73 5.22 11.98
C GLN A 211 -6.06 5.96 12.08
N PRO A 212 -6.19 6.96 12.97
CA PRO A 212 -7.39 7.77 13.04
C PRO A 212 -7.65 8.44 11.68
N VAL A 213 -8.90 8.42 11.23
CA VAL A 213 -9.32 9.13 10.03
C VAL A 213 -9.04 10.63 10.15
N SER A 214 -8.77 11.30 9.02
CA SER A 214 -8.44 12.74 9.04
C SER A 214 -9.69 13.65 9.06
N GLN A 215 -10.87 13.12 8.66
CA GLN A 215 -12.13 13.85 8.65
C GLN A 215 -12.64 14.03 10.09
N LYS A 216 -12.80 15.28 10.51
CA LYS A 216 -13.18 15.64 11.89
C LYS A 216 -14.50 15.01 12.34
N GLU A 217 -15.47 14.91 11.44
CA GLU A 217 -16.82 14.40 11.71
C GLU A 217 -16.84 12.89 11.98
N LEU A 218 -15.79 12.18 11.52
CA LEU A 218 -15.62 10.74 11.66
C LEU A 218 -14.53 10.37 12.67
N LEU A 219 -13.90 11.36 13.30
CA LEU A 219 -12.79 11.12 14.21
C LEU A 219 -13.28 10.35 15.44
N PRO A 220 -12.63 9.25 15.83
CA PRO A 220 -12.98 8.53 17.06
C PRO A 220 -12.55 9.32 18.29
N GLU A 221 -13.27 9.13 19.39
CA GLU A 221 -12.91 9.69 20.68
C GLU A 221 -11.56 9.14 21.19
N PRO A 222 -10.72 9.96 21.85
CA PRO A 222 -9.41 9.50 22.34
C PRO A 222 -9.50 8.28 23.26
N GLY A 223 -10.51 8.23 24.13
CA GLY A 223 -10.73 7.08 25.02
C GLY A 223 -11.02 5.79 24.27
N TYR A 224 -11.76 5.86 23.15
CA TYR A 224 -11.99 4.71 22.29
C TYR A 224 -10.71 4.22 21.63
N LEU A 225 -9.88 5.13 21.08
CA LEU A 225 -8.61 4.77 20.46
C LEU A 225 -7.65 4.09 21.43
N LEU A 226 -7.55 4.62 22.67
CA LEU A 226 -6.68 4.04 23.70
C LEU A 226 -7.18 2.66 24.16
N GLY A 227 -8.50 2.50 24.35
CA GLY A 227 -9.08 1.20 24.67
C GLY A 227 -8.92 0.18 23.55
N LEU A 228 -9.04 0.60 22.28
CA LEU A 228 -8.79 -0.26 21.14
C LEU A 228 -7.30 -0.66 21.06
N GLN A 229 -6.39 0.28 21.29
CA GLN A 229 -4.95 0.00 21.33
C GLN A 229 -4.62 -1.03 22.43
N GLU A 230 -5.18 -0.87 23.64
CA GLU A 230 -4.97 -1.79 24.76
C GLU A 230 -5.35 -3.22 24.38
N ARG A 231 -6.52 -3.42 23.77
CA ARG A 231 -6.97 -4.73 23.28
C ARG A 231 -6.00 -5.33 22.25
N MET A 232 -5.51 -4.52 21.31
CA MET A 232 -4.61 -5.00 20.25
C MET A 232 -3.22 -5.33 20.76
N LEU A 233 -2.77 -4.70 21.87
CA LEU A 233 -1.49 -5.00 22.50
C LEU A 233 -1.41 -6.43 23.06
N ASP A 234 -2.54 -7.10 23.30
CA ASP A 234 -2.58 -8.51 23.66
C ASP A 234 -2.15 -9.44 22.50
N HIS A 235 -2.20 -8.96 21.27
CA HIS A 235 -1.89 -9.72 20.05
C HIS A 235 -0.53 -9.35 19.45
N VAL A 236 -0.25 -8.04 19.34
CA VAL A 236 0.96 -7.51 18.69
C VAL A 236 1.26 -6.09 19.17
N ASN A 237 2.53 -5.65 19.05
CA ASN A 237 2.87 -4.25 19.28
C ASN A 237 1.97 -3.33 18.43
N THR A 238 1.24 -2.43 19.09
CA THR A 238 0.23 -1.59 18.44
C THR A 238 0.49 -0.12 18.73
N ARG A 239 0.40 0.69 17.66
CA ARG A 239 0.64 2.14 17.70
C ARG A 239 -0.56 2.90 17.16
N ILE A 240 -0.81 4.10 17.69
CA ILE A 240 -1.74 5.06 17.13
C ILE A 240 -0.92 6.10 16.37
N ILE A 241 -1.06 6.13 15.03
CA ILE A 241 -0.29 7.04 14.16
C ILE A 241 -1.26 7.68 13.16
N PRO A 242 -1.49 9.01 13.23
CA PRO A 242 -2.32 9.72 12.26
C PRO A 242 -1.56 9.91 10.93
N GLN A 243 -2.27 10.41 9.90
CA GLN A 243 -1.68 10.83 8.63
C GLN A 243 -0.92 12.16 8.82
N THR A 244 0.36 12.11 9.11
CA THR A 244 1.16 13.29 9.47
C THR A 244 1.49 14.19 8.29
N HIS A 245 1.58 13.66 7.05
CA HIS A 245 1.81 14.44 5.84
C HIS A 245 0.73 15.52 5.64
N LYS A 246 -0.52 15.25 6.03
CA LYS A 246 -1.62 16.23 5.97
C LYS A 246 -1.43 17.43 6.90
N MET A 247 -0.64 17.28 7.97
CA MET A 247 -0.35 18.39 8.90
C MET A 247 0.67 19.39 8.32
N TRP A 248 1.48 18.96 7.37
CA TRP A 248 2.60 19.75 6.83
C TRP A 248 2.33 20.23 5.40
N GLY A 249 1.24 19.76 4.79
CA GLY A 249 0.94 20.05 3.38
C GLY A 249 1.89 19.37 2.40
N CYS A 250 2.56 18.28 2.81
CA CYS A 250 3.36 17.43 1.91
C CYS A 250 2.43 16.53 1.07
N LEU A 251 2.89 16.21 -0.15
CA LEU A 251 2.22 15.24 -1.02
C LEU A 251 2.25 13.86 -0.41
#